data_34390529f050d673f079cfff6da149b4
#
_entry.id   34390529f050d673f079cfff6da149b4
#
_cell.length_a   1.000
_cell.length_b   1.000
_cell.length_c   1.000
_cell.angle_alpha   90.00
_cell.angle_beta   90.00
_cell.angle_gamma   90.00
#
_symmetry.space_group_name_H-M   'P 1'
#
loop_
_entity.id
_entity.type
_entity.pdbx_description
1 polymer ?
#
loop_
_entity_poly.entity_id
_entity_poly.type
_entity_poly.pdbx_seq_one_letter_code
_entity_poly.pdbx_strand_id
1 'polypeptide(L)'
;MRMKKLNPTGPAGAKPSGARTRLTRTATAVAVVTALTGLSACAAADTGSSSSKGSSDSVTIAVPSWVGAEANAAVAQYILENELDTKAELTQLDESVAFDALNSGKVDAIMEDWGGAPKKVDLYVKDKKTVVEGGDLGVVGHIGWFVPKYLADEHPDITDWKNLNKYKNLFRTAESGDKGQLLEGSPSYTTNDDAIIKNLELDYKTVYAGSEAAQITQIKENYKAKKPFITYWWTPQWLNAQLDLVEVKLPEYKEGCDADPEKVDCAYAQTPLQKYFNADFAEDGGDAAEFLKNFNWTAEQQNVVASMIADEKMNSKAAAEKWVKDNKDVWQKWLP
;
A
#
# COMPACT_ATOMS: atom_id res chain seq x y z
N MET A 1 19.19 59.09 21.13
CA MET A 1 20.18 59.73 20.27
C MET A 1 20.16 59.09 18.89
N ARG A 2 19.70 59.92 17.94
CA ARG A 2 19.75 59.86 16.46
C ARG A 2 19.68 58.52 15.70
N MET A 3 18.59 58.47 14.93
CA MET A 3 18.36 57.72 13.69
C MET A 3 19.52 57.81 12.70
N LYS A 4 19.70 56.78 11.90
CA LYS A 4 20.06 56.93 10.48
C LYS A 4 19.31 55.90 9.64
N LYS A 5 18.35 56.44 8.87
CA LYS A 5 17.77 55.80 7.66
C LYS A 5 18.80 55.89 6.55
N LEU A 6 18.90 54.91 5.72
CA LEU A 6 19.35 55.04 4.33
C LEU A 6 18.60 53.98 3.47
N ASN A 7 17.84 54.53 2.57
CA ASN A 7 17.18 53.89 1.41
C ASN A 7 17.84 54.52 0.15
N PRO A 8 17.48 54.16 -1.06
CA PRO A 8 17.81 52.98 -1.90
C PRO A 8 18.44 53.44 -3.24
N THR A 9 19.01 52.57 -4.03
CA THR A 9 19.15 52.80 -5.47
C THR A 9 19.15 51.49 -6.23
N GLY A 10 18.15 51.32 -7.14
CA GLY A 10 18.24 50.41 -8.27
C GLY A 10 19.05 51.04 -9.43
N PRO A 11 19.30 50.34 -10.49
CA PRO A 11 18.65 50.61 -11.77
C PRO A 11 18.19 49.36 -12.52
N ALA A 12 17.10 49.40 -13.10
CA ALA A 12 16.56 49.51 -14.44
C ALA A 12 17.34 48.81 -15.58
N GLY A 13 16.66 47.85 -16.23
CA GLY A 13 16.49 47.83 -17.65
C GLY A 13 17.48 47.02 -18.49
N ALA A 14 16.97 45.96 -19.11
CA ALA A 14 17.14 45.69 -20.56
C ALA A 14 16.34 44.46 -21.02
N LYS A 15 15.32 44.71 -21.86
CA LYS A 15 14.93 43.75 -22.92
C LYS A 15 15.79 44.04 -24.15
N PRO A 16 16.07 43.01 -24.96
CA PRO A 16 15.75 43.11 -26.38
C PRO A 16 15.09 41.83 -26.92
N SER A 17 14.02 42.03 -27.68
CA SER A 17 13.89 41.99 -29.16
C SER A 17 14.25 40.62 -29.76
N GLY A 18 13.39 39.83 -30.18
CA GLY A 18 12.70 39.54 -31.40
C GLY A 18 13.61 39.11 -32.54
N ALA A 19 13.52 37.82 -32.95
CA ALA A 19 13.80 37.43 -34.30
C ALA A 19 12.78 36.35 -34.70
N ARG A 20 11.83 36.78 -35.54
CA ARG A 20 11.01 35.91 -36.38
C ARG A 20 11.88 35.45 -37.55
N THR A 21 11.95 34.14 -37.79
CA THR A 21 12.35 33.65 -39.10
C THR A 21 11.24 32.79 -39.66
N ARG A 22 10.72 33.27 -40.76
CA ARG A 22 9.71 32.60 -41.60
C ARG A 22 10.42 31.76 -42.66
N LEU A 23 9.62 30.88 -43.28
CA LEU A 23 9.73 30.23 -44.58
C LEU A 23 10.53 28.90 -44.53
N THR A 24 10.15 27.84 -45.23
CA THR A 24 9.36 27.70 -46.45
C THR A 24 8.73 26.30 -46.54
N ARG A 25 7.58 26.29 -47.15
CA ARG A 25 6.91 25.09 -47.68
C ARG A 25 7.65 24.58 -48.91
N THR A 26 7.84 23.26 -48.99
CA THR A 26 7.91 22.60 -50.29
C THR A 26 7.09 21.32 -50.25
N ALA A 27 6.02 21.35 -51.01
CA ALA A 27 5.19 20.20 -51.37
C ALA A 27 5.90 19.51 -52.56
N THR A 28 5.99 18.18 -52.52
CA THR A 28 6.21 17.40 -53.74
C THR A 28 5.30 16.20 -53.66
N ALA A 29 4.30 16.26 -54.52
CA ALA A 29 3.40 15.16 -54.86
C ALA A 29 4.07 14.38 -56.02
N VAL A 30 4.07 13.08 -55.93
CA VAL A 30 4.15 12.21 -57.15
C VAL A 30 3.21 11.03 -56.94
N ALA A 31 2.43 10.84 -57.95
CA ALA A 31 1.30 9.96 -58.08
C ALA A 31 1.66 8.57 -58.63
N VAL A 32 0.79 7.60 -58.29
CA VAL A 32 0.25 6.52 -59.12
C VAL A 32 1.18 5.45 -59.65
N VAL A 33 0.90 4.20 -59.35
CA VAL A 33 0.46 3.19 -60.33
C VAL A 33 -0.19 1.98 -59.64
N THR A 34 -1.40 1.72 -60.08
CA THR A 34 -2.24 0.52 -59.91
C THR A 34 -1.67 -0.70 -60.63
N ALA A 35 -1.77 -1.87 -60.03
CA ALA A 35 -1.94 -3.14 -60.74
C ALA A 35 -2.74 -4.15 -59.91
N LEU A 36 -3.95 -4.46 -60.42
CA LEU A 36 -4.78 -5.62 -60.06
C LEU A 36 -4.22 -6.88 -60.74
N THR A 37 -4.36 -8.02 -60.08
CA THR A 37 -4.70 -9.38 -60.53
C THR A 37 -4.19 -10.34 -59.47
N GLY A 38 -4.88 -11.31 -58.95
CA GLY A 38 -5.74 -12.31 -59.42
C GLY A 38 -6.28 -13.25 -58.35
N LEU A 39 -7.40 -13.84 -58.62
CA LEU A 39 -8.14 -14.84 -57.87
C LEU A 39 -7.40 -16.16 -57.58
N SER A 40 -7.83 -16.78 -56.49
CA SER A 40 -8.19 -18.19 -56.31
C SER A 40 -7.51 -18.80 -55.07
N ALA A 41 -8.18 -19.37 -54.15
CA ALA A 41 -8.89 -20.58 -54.08
C ALA A 41 -9.27 -20.89 -52.60
N CYS A 42 -10.50 -21.26 -52.42
CA CYS A 42 -10.95 -21.88 -51.15
C CYS A 42 -10.21 -23.18 -50.86
N ALA A 43 -9.71 -23.30 -49.66
CA ALA A 43 -9.55 -24.59 -48.99
C ALA A 43 -10.06 -24.43 -47.56
N ALA A 44 -11.22 -24.97 -47.33
CA ALA A 44 -11.75 -25.17 -46.00
C ALA A 44 -10.84 -26.20 -45.30
N ALA A 45 -10.06 -25.75 -44.33
CA ALA A 45 -9.50 -26.62 -43.31
C ALA A 45 -10.25 -26.28 -42.03
N ASP A 46 -11.12 -27.16 -41.65
CA ASP A 46 -11.73 -27.23 -40.33
C ASP A 46 -10.62 -27.51 -39.31
N THR A 47 -10.09 -26.45 -38.75
CA THR A 47 -9.22 -26.56 -37.55
C THR A 47 -10.04 -26.04 -36.41
N GLY A 48 -10.47 -26.99 -35.55
CA GLY A 48 -11.11 -26.71 -34.30
C GLY A 48 -10.39 -25.56 -33.57
N SER A 49 -11.08 -24.44 -33.46
CA SER A 49 -10.71 -23.35 -32.61
C SER A 49 -10.87 -23.84 -31.18
N SER A 50 -9.79 -24.38 -30.61
CA SER A 50 -9.63 -24.33 -29.17
C SER A 50 -9.56 -22.86 -28.83
N SER A 51 -10.63 -22.32 -28.27
CA SER A 51 -10.62 -21.05 -27.60
C SER A 51 -9.59 -21.15 -26.47
N SER A 52 -8.36 -20.74 -26.72
CA SER A 52 -7.45 -20.36 -25.67
C SER A 52 -8.16 -19.24 -24.89
N LYS A 53 -8.54 -19.48 -23.65
CA LYS A 53 -8.88 -18.42 -22.70
C LYS A 53 -7.81 -17.35 -22.87
N GLY A 54 -8.22 -16.10 -23.09
CA GLY A 54 -7.30 -15.00 -23.31
C GLY A 54 -6.31 -14.92 -22.14
N SER A 55 -5.05 -15.19 -22.41
CA SER A 55 -3.97 -14.85 -21.49
C SER A 55 -3.86 -13.33 -21.55
N SER A 56 -4.02 -12.66 -20.44
CA SER A 56 -3.67 -11.25 -20.32
C SER A 56 -2.15 -11.14 -20.53
N ASP A 57 -1.72 -10.41 -21.59
CA ASP A 57 -0.29 -10.25 -21.90
C ASP A 57 0.46 -9.51 -20.78
N SER A 58 -0.23 -8.83 -19.89
CA SER A 58 0.33 -8.11 -18.75
C SER A 58 -0.68 -7.97 -17.62
N VAL A 59 -0.19 -7.92 -16.38
CA VAL A 59 -0.95 -7.69 -15.15
C VAL A 59 -0.39 -6.47 -14.42
N THR A 60 -1.24 -5.56 -13.97
CA THR A 60 -0.85 -4.40 -13.15
C THR A 60 -1.36 -4.60 -11.73
N ILE A 61 -0.44 -4.65 -10.76
CA ILE A 61 -0.75 -4.83 -9.34
C ILE A 61 -0.58 -3.49 -8.62
N ALA A 62 -1.61 -3.05 -7.91
CA ALA A 62 -1.52 -1.90 -7.01
C ALA A 62 -0.82 -2.31 -5.72
N VAL A 63 0.13 -1.49 -5.27
CA VAL A 63 0.94 -1.74 -4.08
C VAL A 63 0.72 -0.60 -3.08
N PRO A 64 0.01 -0.85 -1.99
CA PRO A 64 -0.06 0.09 -0.87
C PRO A 64 1.31 0.38 -0.23
N SER A 65 1.42 1.48 0.52
CA SER A 65 2.69 2.06 0.97
C SER A 65 3.29 1.41 2.22
N TRP A 66 3.10 0.10 2.43
CA TRP A 66 3.74 -0.67 3.50
C TRP A 66 4.45 -1.91 2.95
N VAL A 67 5.47 -2.36 3.66
CA VAL A 67 6.38 -3.39 3.18
C VAL A 67 5.74 -4.77 3.03
N GLY A 68 4.70 -5.09 3.82
CA GLY A 68 3.92 -6.33 3.65
C GLY A 68 3.29 -6.42 2.27
N ALA A 69 2.63 -5.35 1.83
CA ALA A 69 2.05 -5.27 0.48
C ALA A 69 3.12 -5.32 -0.62
N GLU A 70 4.26 -4.67 -0.41
CA GLU A 70 5.39 -4.76 -1.34
C GLU A 70 5.91 -6.20 -1.45
N ALA A 71 6.00 -6.92 -0.33
CA ALA A 71 6.42 -8.32 -0.31
C ALA A 71 5.46 -9.22 -1.10
N ASN A 72 4.14 -9.08 -0.90
CA ASN A 72 3.12 -9.80 -1.65
C ASN A 72 3.25 -9.55 -3.16
N ALA A 73 3.28 -8.29 -3.54
CA ALA A 73 3.32 -7.87 -4.93
C ALA A 73 4.62 -8.31 -5.64
N ALA A 74 5.77 -8.23 -4.95
CA ALA A 74 7.05 -8.64 -5.50
C ALA A 74 7.12 -10.16 -5.75
N VAL A 75 6.60 -10.98 -4.82
CA VAL A 75 6.54 -12.43 -5.00
C VAL A 75 5.57 -12.79 -6.11
N ALA A 76 4.39 -12.14 -6.15
CA ALA A 76 3.43 -12.35 -7.23
C ALA A 76 4.02 -11.97 -8.60
N GLN A 77 4.67 -10.81 -8.70
CA GLN A 77 5.35 -10.37 -9.93
C GLN A 77 6.40 -11.38 -10.38
N TYR A 78 7.26 -11.84 -9.46
CA TYR A 78 8.33 -12.78 -9.82
C TYR A 78 7.76 -14.08 -10.40
N ILE A 79 6.71 -14.64 -9.79
CA ILE A 79 6.08 -15.88 -10.27
C ILE A 79 5.36 -15.67 -11.60
N LEU A 80 4.60 -14.57 -11.76
CA LEU A 80 3.97 -14.23 -13.03
C LEU A 80 4.99 -14.15 -14.17
N GLU A 81 6.12 -13.46 -13.93
CA GLU A 81 7.15 -13.25 -14.97
C GLU A 81 7.99 -14.49 -15.29
N ASN A 82 8.24 -15.39 -14.32
CA ASN A 82 9.20 -16.47 -14.49
C ASN A 82 8.59 -17.85 -14.62
N GLU A 83 7.35 -18.03 -14.16
CA GLU A 83 6.68 -19.35 -14.15
C GLU A 83 5.43 -19.36 -15.04
N LEU A 84 4.81 -18.18 -15.31
CA LEU A 84 3.61 -18.05 -16.12
C LEU A 84 3.81 -17.22 -17.41
N ASP A 85 5.04 -16.80 -17.70
CA ASP A 85 5.39 -15.98 -18.89
C ASP A 85 4.46 -14.76 -19.07
N THR A 86 4.00 -14.18 -17.96
CA THR A 86 3.09 -13.05 -17.91
C THR A 86 3.83 -11.82 -17.37
N LYS A 87 3.90 -10.74 -18.14
CA LYS A 87 4.50 -9.48 -17.69
C LYS A 87 3.70 -8.92 -16.51
N ALA A 88 4.37 -8.45 -15.47
CA ALA A 88 3.71 -7.82 -14.32
C ALA A 88 4.30 -6.45 -14.00
N GLU A 89 3.43 -5.46 -13.81
CA GLU A 89 3.80 -4.09 -13.44
C GLU A 89 3.29 -3.78 -12.03
N LEU A 90 4.15 -3.19 -11.20
CA LEU A 90 3.79 -2.76 -9.85
C LEU A 90 3.58 -1.25 -9.85
N THR A 91 2.43 -0.81 -9.36
CA THR A 91 2.08 0.62 -9.26
C THR A 91 1.78 0.97 -7.81
N GLN A 92 2.56 1.87 -7.23
CA GLN A 92 2.31 2.32 -5.85
C GLN A 92 1.10 3.23 -5.80
N LEU A 93 0.09 2.84 -5.05
CA LEU A 93 -1.16 3.56 -4.84
C LEU A 93 -1.62 3.41 -3.39
N ASP A 94 -2.16 4.49 -2.82
CA ASP A 94 -2.86 4.39 -1.54
C ASP A 94 -4.12 3.53 -1.69
N GLU A 95 -4.50 2.80 -0.64
CA GLU A 95 -5.56 1.80 -0.63
C GLU A 95 -6.86 2.30 -1.27
N SER A 96 -7.36 3.46 -0.85
CA SER A 96 -8.58 4.03 -1.41
C SER A 96 -8.45 4.37 -2.91
N VAL A 97 -7.29 4.86 -3.36
CA VAL A 97 -7.02 5.17 -4.77
C VAL A 97 -6.91 3.90 -5.60
N ALA A 98 -6.35 2.83 -5.03
CA ALA A 98 -6.25 1.53 -5.68
C ALA A 98 -7.62 0.94 -6.04
N PHE A 99 -8.64 1.11 -5.19
CA PHE A 99 -10.02 0.72 -5.53
C PHE A 99 -10.61 1.50 -6.71
N ASP A 100 -10.32 2.81 -6.83
CA ASP A 100 -10.74 3.60 -8.01
C ASP A 100 -10.01 3.12 -9.28
N ALA A 101 -8.76 2.73 -9.15
CA ALA A 101 -7.97 2.20 -10.25
C ALA A 101 -8.47 0.81 -10.68
N LEU A 102 -8.82 -0.10 -9.75
CA LEU A 102 -9.50 -1.37 -10.04
C LEU A 102 -10.81 -1.15 -10.78
N ASN A 103 -11.69 -0.27 -10.26
CA ASN A 103 -12.98 0.02 -10.90
C ASN A 103 -12.83 0.54 -12.34
N SER A 104 -11.74 1.22 -12.65
CA SER A 104 -11.49 1.78 -13.99
C SER A 104 -10.65 0.88 -14.89
N GLY A 105 -10.22 -0.30 -14.46
CA GLY A 105 -9.34 -1.20 -15.19
C GLY A 105 -7.92 -0.67 -15.40
N LYS A 106 -7.47 0.29 -14.57
CA LYS A 106 -6.09 0.79 -14.61
C LYS A 106 -5.10 -0.09 -13.84
N VAL A 107 -5.60 -0.83 -12.90
CA VAL A 107 -4.90 -1.93 -12.22
C VAL A 107 -5.80 -3.14 -12.19
N ASP A 108 -5.21 -4.32 -12.16
CA ASP A 108 -5.90 -5.59 -12.22
C ASP A 108 -6.11 -6.21 -10.84
N ALA A 109 -5.18 -5.95 -9.92
CA ALA A 109 -5.21 -6.55 -8.59
C ALA A 109 -4.70 -5.64 -7.47
N ILE A 110 -5.29 -5.80 -6.29
CA ILE A 110 -4.74 -5.47 -4.97
C ILE A 110 -4.51 -6.80 -4.25
N MET A 111 -3.29 -7.03 -3.77
CA MET A 111 -2.93 -8.31 -3.12
C MET A 111 -3.09 -8.27 -1.60
N GLU A 112 -3.30 -7.09 -1.01
CA GLU A 112 -3.47 -6.94 0.44
C GLU A 112 -4.33 -5.71 0.74
N ASP A 113 -5.50 -5.93 1.32
CA ASP A 113 -6.42 -4.90 1.81
C ASP A 113 -6.70 -5.12 3.31
N TRP A 114 -6.64 -4.03 4.08
CA TRP A 114 -6.86 -4.00 5.53
C TRP A 114 -8.25 -3.48 5.90
N GLY A 115 -9.13 -3.31 4.93
CA GLY A 115 -10.48 -2.80 5.14
C GLY A 115 -10.56 -1.28 5.28
N GLY A 116 -9.50 -0.55 4.90
CA GLY A 116 -9.45 0.91 5.02
C GLY A 116 -10.38 1.67 4.07
N ALA A 117 -11.02 1.00 3.12
CA ALA A 117 -11.88 1.61 2.12
C ALA A 117 -13.30 1.02 2.05
N PRO A 118 -14.04 0.85 3.17
CA PRO A 118 -15.31 0.12 3.19
C PRO A 118 -16.36 0.70 2.24
N LYS A 119 -16.43 2.03 2.09
CA LYS A 119 -17.35 2.69 1.14
C LYS A 119 -17.03 2.38 -0.32
N LYS A 120 -15.76 2.11 -0.64
CA LYS A 120 -15.34 1.71 -1.99
C LYS A 120 -15.69 0.24 -2.25
N VAL A 121 -15.52 -0.60 -1.24
CA VAL A 121 -15.97 -2.00 -1.29
C VAL A 121 -17.49 -2.05 -1.53
N ASP A 122 -18.28 -1.31 -0.75
CA ASP A 122 -19.73 -1.25 -0.96
C ASP A 122 -20.06 -0.80 -2.39
N LEU A 123 -19.45 0.30 -2.85
CA LEU A 123 -19.74 0.88 -4.17
C LEU A 123 -19.28 -0.02 -5.33
N TYR A 124 -18.06 -0.55 -5.29
CA TYR A 124 -17.47 -1.22 -6.45
C TYR A 124 -17.66 -2.73 -6.45
N VAL A 125 -17.73 -3.35 -5.27
CA VAL A 125 -17.95 -4.80 -5.18
C VAL A 125 -19.44 -5.13 -5.11
N LYS A 126 -20.21 -4.45 -4.21
CA LYS A 126 -21.63 -4.80 -4.00
C LYS A 126 -22.55 -4.17 -5.04
N ASP A 127 -22.40 -2.86 -5.29
CA ASP A 127 -23.32 -2.10 -6.14
C ASP A 127 -22.97 -2.21 -7.63
N LYS A 128 -21.74 -1.78 -8.02
CA LYS A 128 -21.31 -1.72 -9.43
C LYS A 128 -20.82 -3.07 -9.97
N LYS A 129 -20.28 -3.92 -9.10
CA LYS A 129 -19.69 -5.21 -9.46
C LYS A 129 -18.55 -5.11 -10.49
N THR A 130 -17.85 -4.00 -10.48
CA THR A 130 -16.66 -3.75 -11.33
C THR A 130 -15.37 -4.23 -10.64
N VAL A 131 -15.46 -4.54 -9.35
CA VAL A 131 -14.40 -5.14 -8.54
C VAL A 131 -14.97 -6.40 -7.90
N VAL A 132 -14.15 -7.43 -7.77
CA VAL A 132 -14.51 -8.69 -7.10
C VAL A 132 -13.51 -9.03 -6.01
N GLU A 133 -13.94 -9.80 -5.03
CA GLU A 133 -13.06 -10.37 -4.03
C GLU A 133 -12.14 -11.40 -4.68
N GLY A 134 -10.83 -11.23 -4.51
CA GLY A 134 -9.80 -12.13 -4.99
C GLY A 134 -9.45 -13.27 -4.02
N GLY A 135 -10.21 -13.36 -2.92
CA GLY A 135 -10.01 -14.34 -1.86
C GLY A 135 -9.05 -13.89 -0.76
N ASP A 136 -8.96 -14.71 0.27
CA ASP A 136 -8.13 -14.51 1.45
C ASP A 136 -6.63 -14.60 1.09
N LEU A 137 -5.82 -13.71 1.66
CA LEU A 137 -4.35 -13.76 1.55
C LEU A 137 -3.73 -14.89 2.41
N GLY A 138 -4.46 -15.45 3.37
CA GLY A 138 -3.96 -16.42 4.36
C GLY A 138 -3.45 -15.78 5.65
N VAL A 139 -3.60 -14.47 5.79
CA VAL A 139 -3.08 -13.67 6.90
C VAL A 139 -4.22 -12.94 7.60
N VAL A 140 -4.22 -12.97 8.94
CA VAL A 140 -5.11 -12.14 9.75
C VAL A 140 -4.33 -10.96 10.30
N GLY A 141 -4.76 -9.76 9.94
CA GLY A 141 -4.22 -8.51 10.43
C GLY A 141 -4.81 -8.10 11.77
N HIS A 142 -3.99 -7.49 12.61
CA HIS A 142 -4.40 -6.83 13.84
C HIS A 142 -3.67 -5.50 14.00
N ILE A 143 -4.42 -4.45 14.23
CA ILE A 143 -3.93 -3.09 14.45
C ILE A 143 -4.19 -2.70 15.90
N GLY A 144 -3.28 -1.95 16.49
CA GLY A 144 -3.44 -1.42 17.84
C GLY A 144 -2.43 -0.34 18.20
N TRP A 145 -2.47 0.09 19.45
CA TRP A 145 -1.47 0.99 20.02
C TRP A 145 -0.51 0.20 20.91
N PHE A 146 0.76 0.43 20.74
CA PHE A 146 1.78 -0.35 21.43
C PHE A 146 2.78 0.54 22.16
N VAL A 147 3.23 0.07 23.31
CA VAL A 147 4.34 0.64 24.09
C VAL A 147 5.45 -0.38 24.23
N PRO A 148 6.72 0.05 24.42
CA PRO A 148 7.80 -0.92 24.67
C PRO A 148 7.59 -1.68 25.97
N LYS A 149 7.95 -2.96 25.96
CA LYS A 149 7.83 -3.81 27.16
C LYS A 149 8.53 -3.24 28.38
N TYR A 150 9.71 -2.63 28.24
CA TYR A 150 10.41 -2.02 29.36
C TYR A 150 9.58 -0.91 30.04
N LEU A 151 8.78 -0.18 29.28
CA LEU A 151 7.90 0.86 29.83
C LEU A 151 6.67 0.25 30.51
N ALA A 152 6.12 -0.82 29.93
CA ALA A 152 5.02 -1.56 30.55
C ALA A 152 5.46 -2.27 31.84
N ASP A 153 6.69 -2.74 31.92
CA ASP A 153 7.26 -3.35 33.14
C ASP A 153 7.46 -2.30 34.25
N GLU A 154 7.87 -1.08 33.90
CA GLU A 154 8.03 0.04 34.86
C GLU A 154 6.68 0.60 35.30
N HIS A 155 5.70 0.65 34.41
CA HIS A 155 4.36 1.22 34.59
C HIS A 155 3.29 0.25 34.12
N PRO A 156 2.95 -0.82 34.85
CA PRO A 156 2.02 -1.86 34.36
C PRO A 156 0.64 -1.35 33.94
N ASP A 157 0.14 -0.29 34.58
CA ASP A 157 -1.15 0.30 34.29
C ASP A 157 -1.16 1.20 33.02
N ILE A 158 0.00 1.45 32.38
CA ILE A 158 0.11 2.21 31.12
C ILE A 158 -0.52 1.46 29.94
N THR A 159 -0.68 0.16 30.07
CA THR A 159 -1.28 -0.70 29.07
C THR A 159 -2.83 -0.68 29.09
N ASP A 160 -3.46 0.13 29.93
CA ASP A 160 -4.90 0.40 29.91
C ASP A 160 -5.14 1.86 29.46
N TRP A 161 -5.90 2.05 28.39
CA TRP A 161 -6.19 3.36 27.82
C TRP A 161 -6.71 4.39 28.86
N LYS A 162 -7.44 3.92 29.90
CA LYS A 162 -7.98 4.78 30.96
C LYS A 162 -6.89 5.51 31.74
N ASN A 163 -5.68 4.99 31.73
CA ASN A 163 -4.54 5.57 32.45
C ASN A 163 -3.63 6.41 31.56
N LEU A 164 -3.81 6.41 30.25
CA LEU A 164 -2.90 7.10 29.32
C LEU A 164 -2.73 8.58 29.65
N ASN A 165 -3.81 9.28 30.03
CA ASN A 165 -3.71 10.70 30.41
C ASN A 165 -2.78 10.96 31.58
N LYS A 166 -2.62 10.00 32.51
CA LYS A 166 -1.63 10.07 33.61
C LYS A 166 -0.20 10.11 33.07
N TYR A 167 0.04 9.45 31.95
CA TYR A 167 1.37 9.25 31.36
C TYR A 167 1.66 10.16 30.17
N LYS A 168 0.75 11.04 29.77
CA LYS A 168 0.92 11.88 28.57
C LYS A 168 2.27 12.62 28.53
N ASN A 169 2.78 13.07 29.66
CA ASN A 169 4.04 13.80 29.72
C ASN A 169 5.27 12.95 29.37
N LEU A 170 5.21 11.62 29.50
CA LEU A 170 6.27 10.72 29.04
C LEU A 170 6.38 10.67 27.51
N PHE A 171 5.27 10.91 26.83
CA PHE A 171 5.13 10.82 25.38
C PHE A 171 5.16 12.17 24.67
N ARG A 172 5.40 13.28 25.41
CA ARG A 172 5.44 14.62 24.80
C ARG A 172 6.66 14.80 23.91
N THR A 173 6.43 15.44 22.77
CA THR A 173 7.47 15.85 21.83
C THR A 173 7.28 17.31 21.44
N ALA A 174 8.22 17.86 20.68
CA ALA A 174 8.06 19.21 20.13
C ALA A 174 6.83 19.32 19.20
N GLU A 175 6.49 18.24 18.50
CA GLU A 175 5.41 18.20 17.50
C GLU A 175 4.04 17.98 18.15
N SER A 176 3.97 17.27 19.27
CA SER A 176 2.72 17.08 20.02
C SER A 176 2.40 18.24 20.96
N GLY A 177 3.38 19.09 21.30
CA GLY A 177 3.20 20.23 22.18
C GLY A 177 2.88 19.81 23.63
N ASP A 178 1.73 20.20 24.17
CA ASP A 178 1.28 19.87 25.52
C ASP A 178 0.60 18.50 25.63
N LYS A 179 0.41 17.81 24.51
CA LYS A 179 -0.21 16.50 24.44
C LYS A 179 0.80 15.37 24.36
N GLY A 180 0.43 14.16 24.75
CA GLY A 180 1.19 12.97 24.43
C GLY A 180 1.21 12.73 22.93
N GLN A 181 2.32 12.25 22.38
CA GLN A 181 2.40 11.85 20.97
C GLN A 181 1.94 10.39 20.84
N LEU A 182 1.00 10.14 19.93
CA LEU A 182 0.81 8.85 19.32
C LEU A 182 1.57 8.86 17.98
N LEU A 183 2.61 8.04 17.86
CA LEU A 183 3.43 7.98 16.65
C LEU A 183 2.71 7.14 15.58
N GLU A 184 2.49 7.73 14.43
CA GLU A 184 1.90 7.13 13.24
C GLU A 184 2.92 6.97 12.12
N GLY A 185 2.63 6.09 11.14
CA GLY A 185 3.48 5.87 9.98
C GLY A 185 3.26 6.90 8.85
N SER A 186 2.44 6.55 7.91
CA SER A 186 2.10 7.39 6.76
C SER A 186 0.78 8.11 6.97
N PRO A 187 0.68 9.38 6.57
CA PRO A 187 -0.61 10.08 6.56
C PRO A 187 -1.60 9.53 5.52
N SER A 188 -1.17 8.59 4.66
CA SER A 188 -2.03 7.89 3.72
C SER A 188 -2.71 6.65 4.29
N TYR A 189 -2.32 6.22 5.50
CA TYR A 189 -3.02 5.12 6.17
C TYR A 189 -4.42 5.55 6.58
N THR A 190 -5.38 4.68 6.39
CA THR A 190 -6.73 4.89 6.92
C THR A 190 -6.73 4.38 8.36
N THR A 191 -6.75 5.30 9.32
CA THR A 191 -6.75 4.98 10.76
C THR A 191 -7.95 5.62 11.46
N ASN A 192 -8.29 5.09 12.64
CA ASN A 192 -9.34 5.62 13.50
C ASN A 192 -8.78 6.42 14.69
N ASP A 193 -7.48 6.63 14.75
CA ASP A 193 -6.76 7.08 15.96
C ASP A 193 -7.17 8.47 16.41
N ASP A 194 -7.37 9.42 15.50
CA ASP A 194 -7.85 10.76 15.86
C ASP A 194 -9.26 10.73 16.48
N ALA A 195 -10.15 9.86 15.96
CA ALA A 195 -11.48 9.67 16.50
C ALA A 195 -11.43 8.99 17.88
N ILE A 196 -10.62 7.94 18.04
CA ILE A 196 -10.40 7.24 19.30
C ILE A 196 -9.86 8.22 20.36
N ILE A 197 -8.82 8.99 20.03
CA ILE A 197 -8.25 10.02 20.93
C ILE A 197 -9.32 10.99 21.38
N LYS A 198 -10.12 11.51 20.45
CA LYS A 198 -11.18 12.48 20.71
C LYS A 198 -12.30 11.90 21.55
N ASN A 199 -12.82 10.73 21.17
CA ASN A 199 -14.02 10.17 21.80
C ASN A 199 -13.73 9.53 23.18
N LEU A 200 -12.46 9.10 23.41
CA LEU A 200 -12.00 8.66 24.72
C LEU A 200 -11.43 9.81 25.59
N GLU A 201 -11.54 11.06 25.13
CA GLU A 201 -11.03 12.26 25.83
C GLU A 201 -9.56 12.14 26.25
N LEU A 202 -8.70 11.61 25.34
CA LEU A 202 -7.29 11.46 25.59
C LEU A 202 -6.54 12.77 25.25
N ASP A 203 -5.64 13.17 26.15
CA ASP A 203 -4.73 14.32 25.94
C ASP A 203 -3.55 13.93 25.02
N TYR A 204 -3.85 13.33 23.88
CA TYR A 204 -2.91 12.85 22.89
C TYR A 204 -3.11 13.54 21.54
N LYS A 205 -2.13 13.40 20.67
CA LYS A 205 -2.15 13.85 19.28
C LYS A 205 -1.41 12.86 18.41
N THR A 206 -1.99 12.49 17.27
CA THR A 206 -1.31 11.75 16.22
C THR A 206 -0.18 12.59 15.61
N VAL A 207 0.97 11.99 15.45
CA VAL A 207 2.14 12.60 14.79
C VAL A 207 2.68 11.61 13.78
N TYR A 208 2.63 12.00 12.52
CA TYR A 208 3.01 11.15 11.41
C TYR A 208 4.51 11.21 11.15
N ALA A 209 5.15 10.05 11.08
CA ALA A 209 6.56 9.96 10.66
C ALA A 209 6.74 10.24 9.16
N GLY A 210 5.64 10.17 8.38
CA GLY A 210 5.61 10.40 6.95
C GLY A 210 5.71 9.13 6.10
N SER A 211 6.19 8.02 6.66
CA SER A 211 6.23 6.70 6.04
C SER A 211 6.46 5.61 7.07
N GLU A 212 6.16 4.34 6.72
CA GLU A 212 6.52 3.18 7.56
C GLU A 212 8.03 3.14 7.87
N ALA A 213 8.89 3.36 6.89
CA ALA A 213 10.34 3.33 7.09
C ALA A 213 10.83 4.40 8.08
N ALA A 214 10.23 5.59 8.06
CA ALA A 214 10.52 6.65 9.01
C ALA A 214 10.00 6.32 10.42
N GLN A 215 8.80 5.74 10.52
CA GLN A 215 8.23 5.25 11.78
C GLN A 215 9.12 4.16 12.40
N ILE A 216 9.51 3.15 11.62
CA ILE A 216 10.44 2.09 12.04
C ILE A 216 11.75 2.68 12.57
N THR A 217 12.31 3.68 11.89
CA THR A 217 13.54 4.34 12.31
C THR A 217 13.36 4.99 13.68
N GLN A 218 12.29 5.77 13.88
CA GLN A 218 12.00 6.42 15.16
C GLN A 218 11.76 5.39 16.28
N ILE A 219 11.00 4.32 16.00
CA ILE A 219 10.76 3.23 16.95
C ILE A 219 12.09 2.58 17.35
N LYS A 220 12.94 2.18 16.39
CA LYS A 220 14.25 1.54 16.68
C LYS A 220 15.18 2.46 17.48
N GLU A 221 15.22 3.74 17.15
CA GLU A 221 16.03 4.72 17.89
C GLU A 221 15.54 4.91 19.32
N ASN A 222 14.23 5.09 19.52
CA ASN A 222 13.64 5.25 20.85
C ASN A 222 13.79 3.96 21.67
N TYR A 223 13.55 2.80 21.07
CA TYR A 223 13.70 1.50 21.73
C TYR A 223 15.14 1.26 22.21
N LYS A 224 16.13 1.50 21.34
CA LYS A 224 17.56 1.39 21.67
C LYS A 224 17.96 2.34 22.80
N ALA A 225 17.44 3.56 22.78
CA ALA A 225 17.73 4.58 23.80
C ALA A 225 16.89 4.43 25.08
N LYS A 226 16.02 3.42 25.17
CA LYS A 226 15.06 3.21 26.27
C LYS A 226 14.18 4.43 26.54
N LYS A 227 13.87 5.20 25.49
CA LYS A 227 12.95 6.34 25.58
C LYS A 227 11.50 5.86 25.53
N PRO A 228 10.59 6.48 26.29
CA PRO A 228 9.16 6.20 26.20
C PRO A 228 8.62 6.55 24.81
N PHE A 229 7.77 5.69 24.26
CA PHE A 229 6.95 5.99 23.08
C PHE A 229 5.68 5.16 23.13
N ILE A 230 4.62 5.64 22.47
CA ILE A 230 3.42 4.91 22.11
C ILE A 230 3.22 5.08 20.62
N THR A 231 2.89 4.01 19.92
CA THR A 231 2.80 4.00 18.46
C THR A 231 1.58 3.22 17.99
N TYR A 232 0.92 3.69 16.93
CA TYR A 232 0.13 2.85 16.05
C TYR A 232 1.01 1.77 15.48
N TRP A 233 0.58 0.51 15.51
CA TRP A 233 1.37 -0.61 15.03
C TRP A 233 0.47 -1.79 14.68
N TRP A 234 1.04 -2.80 14.00
CA TRP A 234 0.24 -3.92 13.52
C TRP A 234 0.99 -5.25 13.52
N THR A 235 0.21 -6.31 13.31
CA THR A 235 0.67 -7.69 13.09
C THR A 235 -0.09 -8.21 11.85
N PRO A 236 0.58 -8.88 10.87
CA PRO A 236 2.00 -9.17 10.85
C PRO A 236 2.87 -7.95 10.52
N GLN A 237 4.05 -7.92 11.14
CA GLN A 237 5.08 -6.94 10.84
C GLN A 237 6.44 -7.53 11.23
N TRP A 238 7.36 -7.57 10.31
CA TRP A 238 8.66 -8.23 10.49
C TRP A 238 9.44 -7.74 11.71
N LEU A 239 9.33 -6.47 12.07
CA LEU A 239 10.03 -5.87 13.20
C LEU A 239 9.57 -6.43 14.55
N ASN A 240 8.39 -7.03 14.64
CA ASN A 240 7.87 -7.64 15.85
C ASN A 240 8.76 -8.79 16.36
N ALA A 241 9.57 -9.39 15.49
CA ALA A 241 10.56 -10.39 15.90
C ALA A 241 11.79 -9.80 16.60
N GLN A 242 11.99 -8.48 16.53
CA GLN A 242 13.16 -7.79 17.07
C GLN A 242 12.85 -6.90 18.29
N LEU A 243 11.57 -6.57 18.51
CA LEU A 243 11.13 -5.64 19.55
C LEU A 243 10.03 -6.26 20.40
N ASP A 244 10.22 -6.20 21.72
CA ASP A 244 9.18 -6.56 22.68
C ASP A 244 8.26 -5.35 22.90
N LEU A 245 7.13 -5.34 22.19
CA LEU A 245 6.08 -4.35 22.33
C LEU A 245 4.87 -4.95 23.06
N VAL A 246 4.21 -4.14 23.85
CA VAL A 246 2.99 -4.52 24.60
C VAL A 246 1.85 -3.64 24.12
N GLU A 247 0.73 -4.27 23.79
CA GLU A 247 -0.44 -3.56 23.34
C GLU A 247 -1.15 -2.83 24.47
N VAL A 248 -1.60 -1.62 24.19
CA VAL A 248 -2.48 -0.85 25.05
C VAL A 248 -3.90 -1.32 24.84
N LYS A 249 -4.54 -1.79 25.87
CA LYS A 249 -5.95 -2.23 25.85
C LYS A 249 -6.85 -1.02 25.65
N LEU A 250 -7.35 -0.85 24.44
CA LEU A 250 -8.44 0.06 24.10
C LEU A 250 -9.81 -0.58 24.50
N PRO A 251 -10.92 0.16 24.47
CA PRO A 251 -12.25 -0.45 24.63
C PRO A 251 -12.44 -1.56 23.59
N GLU A 252 -13.04 -2.68 24.03
CA GLU A 252 -13.21 -3.86 23.17
C GLU A 252 -13.98 -3.53 21.89
N TYR A 253 -13.49 -4.05 20.75
CA TYR A 253 -14.20 -3.96 19.48
C TYR A 253 -15.57 -4.64 19.57
N LYS A 254 -16.59 -3.97 19.04
CA LYS A 254 -17.93 -4.52 18.85
C LYS A 254 -18.36 -4.22 17.43
N GLU A 255 -18.99 -5.17 16.78
CA GLU A 255 -19.46 -4.99 15.41
C GLU A 255 -20.21 -3.66 15.24
N GLY A 256 -19.77 -2.87 14.27
CA GLY A 256 -20.34 -1.56 13.96
C GLY A 256 -19.87 -0.39 14.83
N CYS A 257 -18.98 -0.59 15.81
CA CYS A 257 -18.44 0.53 16.60
C CYS A 257 -17.55 1.48 15.81
N ASP A 258 -17.13 1.07 14.64
CA ASP A 258 -16.28 1.78 13.66
C ASP A 258 -17.06 2.22 12.40
N ALA A 259 -18.37 1.98 12.35
CA ALA A 259 -19.20 2.31 11.18
C ALA A 259 -19.28 3.82 10.87
N ASP A 260 -19.20 4.68 11.89
CA ASP A 260 -19.11 6.14 11.74
C ASP A 260 -17.70 6.58 12.15
N PRO A 261 -16.82 6.93 11.17
CA PRO A 261 -15.41 7.25 11.44
C PRO A 261 -15.20 8.42 12.42
N GLU A 262 -16.22 9.29 12.64
CA GLU A 262 -16.14 10.39 13.60
C GLU A 262 -16.48 9.95 15.05
N LYS A 263 -17.04 8.76 15.22
CA LYS A 263 -17.55 8.27 16.51
C LYS A 263 -16.82 7.04 17.04
N VAL A 264 -15.75 6.61 16.37
CA VAL A 264 -14.99 5.44 16.81
C VAL A 264 -14.41 5.68 18.20
N ASP A 265 -14.76 4.78 19.14
CA ASP A 265 -14.26 4.78 20.52
C ASP A 265 -13.81 3.39 20.98
N CYS A 266 -13.60 2.47 20.04
CA CYS A 266 -13.23 1.07 20.26
C CYS A 266 -11.91 0.70 19.59
N ALA A 267 -11.33 -0.44 19.98
CA ALA A 267 -10.18 -1.04 19.34
C ALA A 267 -10.47 -1.41 17.89
N TYR A 268 -9.41 -1.65 17.12
CA TYR A 268 -9.50 -2.16 15.76
C TYR A 268 -10.01 -3.61 15.74
N ALA A 269 -10.77 -3.96 14.70
CA ALA A 269 -11.16 -5.34 14.44
C ALA A 269 -9.96 -6.22 14.07
N GLN A 270 -10.08 -7.52 14.30
CA GLN A 270 -9.24 -8.52 13.61
C GLN A 270 -9.67 -8.58 12.15
N THR A 271 -8.74 -8.39 11.22
CA THR A 271 -9.05 -8.25 9.80
C THR A 271 -8.37 -9.37 9.00
N PRO A 272 -9.11 -10.38 8.51
CA PRO A 272 -8.59 -11.27 7.49
C PRO A 272 -8.20 -10.43 6.27
N LEU A 273 -6.92 -10.46 5.88
CA LEU A 273 -6.44 -9.66 4.76
C LEU A 273 -6.96 -10.23 3.45
N GLN A 274 -7.58 -9.37 2.64
CA GLN A 274 -8.27 -9.75 1.41
C GLN A 274 -7.52 -9.29 0.17
N LYS A 275 -7.75 -9.99 -0.93
CA LYS A 275 -7.34 -9.57 -2.27
C LYS A 275 -8.56 -9.06 -3.02
N TYR A 276 -8.37 -8.06 -3.89
CA TYR A 276 -9.41 -7.54 -4.77
C TYR A 276 -8.91 -7.45 -6.19
N PHE A 277 -9.76 -7.81 -7.14
CA PHE A 277 -9.46 -7.81 -8.57
C PHE A 277 -10.44 -6.96 -9.35
N ASN A 278 -9.97 -6.37 -10.45
CA ASN A 278 -10.88 -5.88 -11.48
C ASN A 278 -11.73 -7.05 -12.00
N ALA A 279 -13.04 -6.82 -12.22
CA ALA A 279 -13.96 -7.90 -12.57
C ALA A 279 -13.64 -8.53 -13.94
N ASP A 280 -13.29 -7.71 -14.94
CA ASP A 280 -12.93 -8.21 -16.27
C ASP A 280 -11.62 -9.04 -16.22
N PHE A 281 -10.63 -8.57 -15.44
CA PHE A 281 -9.41 -9.36 -15.20
C PHE A 281 -9.70 -10.69 -14.49
N ALA A 282 -10.58 -10.69 -13.50
CA ALA A 282 -10.92 -11.91 -12.78
C ALA A 282 -11.63 -12.96 -13.68
N GLU A 283 -12.38 -12.51 -14.71
CA GLU A 283 -13.07 -13.36 -15.67
C GLU A 283 -12.15 -13.81 -16.83
N ASP A 284 -11.39 -12.88 -17.40
CA ASP A 284 -10.64 -13.07 -18.65
C ASP A 284 -9.13 -13.21 -18.49
N GLY A 285 -8.57 -12.98 -17.28
CA GLY A 285 -7.13 -12.97 -17.00
C GLY A 285 -6.45 -14.35 -17.02
N GLY A 286 -7.21 -15.43 -17.25
CA GLY A 286 -6.68 -16.79 -17.44
C GLY A 286 -5.80 -17.26 -16.26
N ASP A 287 -4.66 -17.88 -16.59
CA ASP A 287 -3.74 -18.46 -15.59
C ASP A 287 -3.21 -17.41 -14.60
N ALA A 288 -3.02 -16.16 -15.02
CA ALA A 288 -2.58 -15.09 -14.15
C ALA A 288 -3.62 -14.74 -13.07
N ALA A 289 -4.90 -14.64 -13.45
CA ALA A 289 -5.98 -14.38 -12.50
C ALA A 289 -6.18 -15.56 -11.54
N GLU A 290 -6.10 -16.79 -12.04
CA GLU A 290 -6.19 -18.01 -11.21
C GLU A 290 -5.03 -18.10 -10.23
N PHE A 291 -3.81 -17.85 -10.67
CA PHE A 291 -2.63 -17.78 -9.79
C PHE A 291 -2.80 -16.75 -8.67
N LEU A 292 -3.14 -15.49 -9.01
CA LEU A 292 -3.32 -14.44 -8.00
C LEU A 292 -4.46 -14.77 -7.02
N LYS A 293 -5.52 -15.43 -7.48
CA LYS A 293 -6.59 -15.92 -6.63
C LYS A 293 -6.11 -17.00 -5.66
N ASN A 294 -5.27 -17.92 -6.13
CA ASN A 294 -4.73 -19.04 -5.34
C ASN A 294 -3.59 -18.59 -4.41
N PHE A 295 -2.96 -17.44 -4.66
CA PHE A 295 -1.88 -16.91 -3.83
C PHE A 295 -2.32 -16.83 -2.37
N ASN A 296 -1.66 -17.57 -1.49
CA ASN A 296 -2.01 -17.68 -0.08
C ASN A 296 -0.79 -18.13 0.72
N TRP A 297 -0.39 -17.36 1.72
CA TRP A 297 0.76 -17.67 2.55
C TRP A 297 0.55 -17.29 4.02
N THR A 298 1.51 -17.64 4.88
CA THR A 298 1.44 -17.34 6.30
C THR A 298 2.07 -15.97 6.60
N ALA A 299 1.73 -15.41 7.75
CA ALA A 299 2.33 -14.18 8.27
C ALA A 299 3.86 -14.28 8.38
N GLU A 300 4.38 -15.46 8.76
CA GLU A 300 5.82 -15.71 8.86
C GLU A 300 6.48 -15.66 7.49
N GLN A 301 5.86 -16.22 6.46
CA GLN A 301 6.37 -16.21 5.09
C GLN A 301 6.41 -14.78 4.53
N GLN A 302 5.36 -14.00 4.74
CA GLN A 302 5.32 -12.59 4.38
C GLN A 302 6.42 -11.79 5.09
N ASN A 303 6.56 -11.98 6.40
CA ASN A 303 7.55 -11.27 7.21
C ASN A 303 8.99 -11.58 6.81
N VAL A 304 9.28 -12.78 6.31
CA VAL A 304 10.61 -13.13 5.78
C VAL A 304 10.95 -12.24 4.58
N VAL A 305 10.06 -12.10 3.61
CA VAL A 305 10.29 -11.25 2.43
C VAL A 305 10.32 -9.77 2.83
N ALA A 306 9.38 -9.34 3.67
CA ALA A 306 9.32 -7.97 4.18
C ALA A 306 10.62 -7.58 4.93
N SER A 307 11.19 -8.48 5.72
CA SER A 307 12.48 -8.26 6.41
C SER A 307 13.65 -8.14 5.42
N MET A 308 13.71 -8.98 4.41
CA MET A 308 14.73 -8.87 3.36
C MET A 308 14.67 -7.49 2.67
N ILE A 309 13.47 -6.98 2.41
CA ILE A 309 13.29 -5.66 1.78
C ILE A 309 13.62 -4.54 2.76
N ALA A 310 13.01 -4.54 3.95
CA ALA A 310 13.02 -3.40 4.86
C ALA A 310 14.25 -3.33 5.77
N ASP A 311 14.77 -4.46 6.25
CA ASP A 311 15.91 -4.53 7.17
C ASP A 311 17.23 -4.80 6.43
N GLU A 312 17.27 -5.83 5.59
CA GLU A 312 18.46 -6.20 4.81
C GLU A 312 18.69 -5.27 3.60
N LYS A 313 17.74 -4.36 3.31
CA LYS A 313 17.79 -3.41 2.17
C LYS A 313 17.94 -4.09 0.81
N MET A 314 17.43 -5.28 0.67
CA MET A 314 17.38 -5.95 -0.63
C MET A 314 16.38 -5.23 -1.55
N ASN A 315 16.67 -5.22 -2.84
CA ASN A 315 15.65 -4.87 -3.83
C ASN A 315 14.51 -5.91 -3.76
N SER A 316 13.27 -5.48 -3.86
CA SER A 316 12.09 -6.33 -3.69
C SER A 316 12.05 -7.51 -4.67
N LYS A 317 12.48 -7.30 -5.93
CA LYS A 317 12.59 -8.39 -6.91
C LYS A 317 13.63 -9.44 -6.49
N ALA A 318 14.78 -9.01 -5.94
CA ALA A 318 15.82 -9.94 -5.46
C ALA A 318 15.36 -10.70 -4.19
N ALA A 319 14.62 -10.04 -3.29
CA ALA A 319 14.04 -10.67 -2.13
C ALA A 319 12.99 -11.73 -2.53
N ALA A 320 12.11 -11.40 -3.47
CA ALA A 320 11.14 -12.32 -4.04
C ALA A 320 11.81 -13.52 -4.73
N GLU A 321 12.81 -13.27 -5.59
CA GLU A 321 13.59 -14.33 -6.25
C GLU A 321 14.18 -15.32 -5.25
N LYS A 322 14.81 -14.78 -4.20
CA LYS A 322 15.41 -15.61 -3.15
C LYS A 322 14.37 -16.47 -2.45
N TRP A 323 13.26 -15.84 -2.02
CA TRP A 323 12.20 -16.54 -1.32
C TRP A 323 11.55 -17.62 -2.20
N VAL A 324 11.23 -17.31 -3.45
CA VAL A 324 10.62 -18.24 -4.41
C VAL A 324 11.52 -19.46 -4.67
N LYS A 325 12.83 -19.26 -4.81
CA LYS A 325 13.79 -20.38 -4.98
C LYS A 325 13.81 -21.31 -3.78
N ASP A 326 13.70 -20.76 -2.57
CA ASP A 326 13.83 -21.52 -1.32
C ASP A 326 12.49 -22.16 -0.87
N ASN A 327 11.34 -21.78 -1.45
CA ASN A 327 9.99 -22.19 -0.98
C ASN A 327 9.10 -22.77 -2.09
N LYS A 328 9.66 -23.58 -2.98
CA LYS A 328 8.93 -24.19 -4.12
C LYS A 328 7.71 -24.99 -3.71
N ASP A 329 7.79 -25.73 -2.63
CA ASP A 329 6.71 -26.55 -2.07
C ASP A 329 5.51 -25.72 -1.58
N VAL A 330 5.69 -24.43 -1.35
CA VAL A 330 4.64 -23.49 -0.98
C VAL A 330 3.94 -22.95 -2.23
N TRP A 331 4.66 -22.19 -3.06
CA TRP A 331 4.08 -21.42 -4.15
C TRP A 331 3.65 -22.25 -5.37
N GLN A 332 4.23 -23.44 -5.60
CA GLN A 332 3.80 -24.32 -6.69
C GLN A 332 2.32 -24.73 -6.58
N LYS A 333 1.75 -24.70 -5.38
CA LYS A 333 0.34 -24.97 -5.14
C LYS A 333 -0.58 -23.81 -5.56
N TRP A 334 -0.02 -22.66 -5.85
CA TRP A 334 -0.77 -21.48 -6.30
C TRP A 334 -0.93 -21.45 -7.83
N LEU A 335 -0.11 -22.24 -8.55
CA LEU A 335 -0.20 -22.33 -9.99
C LEU A 335 -1.54 -22.97 -10.42
N PRO A 336 -2.08 -22.58 -11.57
CA PRO A 336 -3.28 -23.15 -12.17
C PRO A 336 -3.16 -24.64 -12.44
#